data_a28d59939db9157b6637d5e8351ef7b2
#
_entry.id   a28d59939db9157b6637d5e8351ef7b2
#
_cell.length_a   1.000
_cell.length_b   1.000
_cell.length_c   1.000
_cell.angle_alpha   90.00
_cell.angle_beta   90.00
_cell.angle_gamma   90.00
#
_symmetry.space_group_name_H-M   'P 1'
#
loop_
_entity.id
_entity.type
_entity.pdbx_description
1 polymer ?
#
loop_
_entity_poly.entity_id
_entity_poly.type
_entity_poly.pdbx_seq_one_letter_code
_entity_poly.pdbx_strand_id
1 'polypeptide(L)'
;MNNTNGELVIRRPNPQDARDVYQLIRDSQTLDLNSAYAYLVLCDYFRETCVIAEGGSQVVGFLSAFRSPLCSDTLFVWQIAVAGSHRKQGIGKRMLTYLLS
;
A
#
# COMPACT_ATOMS: atom_id res chain seq x y z
N MET A 1 -0.19 27.74 -4.33
CA MET A 1 -0.24 26.99 -4.23
C MET A 1 -0.28 26.02 -4.68
N ASN A 2 0.16 25.76 -4.77
CA ASN A 2 0.12 24.75 -5.25
C ASN A 2 -0.49 23.79 -4.88
N ASN A 3 -0.55 23.40 -5.30
CA ASN A 3 -1.58 22.56 -4.89
C ASN A 3 -1.25 21.13 -5.12
N THR A 4 -0.31 20.73 -4.38
CA THR A 4 0.10 19.36 -4.46
C THR A 4 -0.84 18.43 -3.71
N ASN A 5 -1.85 18.98 -3.04
CA ASN A 5 -2.72 18.16 -2.22
C ASN A 5 -3.51 17.14 -3.01
N GLY A 6 -3.82 17.43 -4.26
CA GLY A 6 -4.55 16.50 -5.08
C GLY A 6 -3.69 15.54 -5.84
N GLU A 7 -2.40 15.72 -5.76
CA GLU A 7 -1.50 14.90 -6.55
C GLU A 7 -1.26 13.55 -5.89
N LEU A 8 -1.42 12.49 -6.66
CA LEU A 8 -1.23 11.14 -6.18
C LEU A 8 0.10 10.59 -6.67
N VAL A 9 0.89 10.08 -5.76
CA VAL A 9 2.17 9.45 -6.07
C VAL A 9 2.07 7.97 -5.74
N ILE A 10 2.39 7.13 -6.71
CA ILE A 10 2.44 5.68 -6.51
C ILE A 10 3.92 5.31 -6.45
N ARG A 11 4.31 4.61 -5.39
CA ARG A 11 5.72 4.31 -5.16
C ARG A 11 5.89 3.05 -4.33
N ARG A 12 7.11 2.57 -4.25
CA ARG A 12 7.45 1.50 -3.33
C ARG A 12 7.49 2.04 -1.90
N PRO A 13 7.17 1.19 -0.91
CA PRO A 13 7.29 1.63 0.47
C PRO A 13 8.74 1.67 0.94
N ASN A 14 8.92 2.31 2.07
CA ASN A 14 10.16 2.24 2.83
C ASN A 14 9.79 2.01 4.30
N PRO A 15 10.77 1.67 5.17
CA PRO A 15 10.44 1.34 6.56
C PRO A 15 9.72 2.45 7.31
N GLN A 16 9.94 3.70 6.93
CA GLN A 16 9.27 4.82 7.60
C GLN A 16 7.77 4.85 7.34
N ASP A 17 7.31 4.15 6.30
CA ASP A 17 5.89 4.10 5.98
C ASP A 17 5.10 3.17 6.90
N ALA A 18 5.77 2.30 7.65
CA ALA A 18 5.10 1.22 8.39
C ALA A 18 4.05 1.73 9.36
N ARG A 19 4.33 2.84 10.05
CA ARG A 19 3.39 3.41 11.00
C ARG A 19 2.11 3.86 10.31
N ASP A 20 2.25 4.56 9.19
CA ASP A 20 1.10 5.09 8.47
C ASP A 20 0.30 3.97 7.82
N VAL A 21 0.99 2.91 7.37
CA VAL A 21 0.31 1.74 6.83
C VAL A 21 -0.51 1.05 7.92
N TYR A 22 0.09 0.86 9.09
CA TYR A 22 -0.62 0.27 10.23
C TYR A 22 -1.90 1.06 10.52
N GLN A 23 -1.77 2.39 10.56
CA GLN A 23 -2.89 3.27 10.84
C GLN A 23 -3.97 3.14 9.77
N LEU A 24 -3.56 3.11 8.51
CA LEU A 24 -4.48 2.97 7.39
C LEU A 24 -5.30 1.68 7.48
N ILE A 25 -4.63 0.56 7.74
CA ILE A 25 -5.31 -0.73 7.85
C ILE A 25 -6.24 -0.74 9.06
N ARG A 26 -5.78 -0.21 10.18
CA ARG A 26 -6.60 -0.13 11.39
C ARG A 26 -7.88 0.66 11.13
N ASP A 27 -7.75 1.78 10.44
CA ASP A 27 -8.89 2.65 10.19
C ASP A 27 -9.85 2.09 9.14
N SER A 28 -9.41 1.12 8.35
CA SER A 28 -10.26 0.53 7.30
C SER A 28 -11.41 -0.27 7.88
N GLN A 29 -11.19 -0.91 9.02
CA GLN A 29 -12.17 -1.73 9.74
C GLN A 29 -12.71 -2.91 8.93
N THR A 30 -12.28 -3.08 7.70
CA THR A 30 -12.73 -4.17 6.84
C THR A 30 -11.66 -5.20 6.59
N LEU A 31 -10.43 -4.91 7.00
CA LEU A 31 -9.29 -5.80 6.82
C LEU A 31 -8.78 -6.24 8.19
N ASP A 32 -8.22 -7.44 8.24
CA ASP A 32 -7.61 -7.94 9.45
C ASP A 32 -6.34 -7.15 9.73
N LEU A 33 -6.26 -6.57 10.91
CA LEU A 33 -5.10 -5.81 11.32
C LEU A 33 -4.04 -6.77 11.86
N ASN A 34 -2.84 -6.62 11.35
CA ASN A 34 -1.69 -7.35 11.83
C ASN A 34 -0.89 -6.49 12.81
N SER A 35 0.19 -7.04 13.35
CA SER A 35 1.02 -6.30 14.28
C SER A 35 1.76 -5.17 13.55
N ALA A 36 2.16 -4.16 14.30
CA ALA A 36 2.98 -3.09 13.73
C ALA A 36 4.27 -3.64 13.13
N TYR A 37 4.82 -4.68 13.76
CA TYR A 37 6.04 -5.32 13.26
C TYR A 37 5.83 -5.94 11.87
N ALA A 38 4.64 -6.52 11.64
CA ALA A 38 4.34 -7.11 10.34
C ALA A 38 4.42 -6.05 9.23
N TYR A 39 3.88 -4.87 9.49
CA TYR A 39 3.93 -3.81 8.47
C TYR A 39 5.33 -3.24 8.29
N LEU A 40 6.14 -3.24 9.33
CA LEU A 40 7.54 -2.88 9.19
C LEU A 40 8.27 -3.87 8.27
N VAL A 41 8.03 -5.16 8.46
CA VAL A 41 8.65 -6.19 7.63
C VAL A 41 8.19 -6.05 6.17
N LEU A 42 6.91 -5.79 5.97
CA LEU A 42 6.38 -5.62 4.60
C LEU A 42 7.02 -4.42 3.92
N CYS A 43 7.13 -3.31 4.62
CA CYS A 43 7.66 -2.09 4.03
C CYS A 43 9.18 -2.10 3.85
N ASP A 44 9.86 -3.04 4.48
CA ASP A 44 11.30 -3.16 4.40
C ASP A 44 11.69 -4.36 3.55
N TYR A 45 11.53 -5.57 4.10
CA TYR A 45 11.98 -6.77 3.41
C TYR A 45 11.18 -7.09 2.16
N PHE A 46 9.89 -6.78 2.14
CA PHE A 46 9.00 -7.12 1.04
C PHE A 46 8.60 -5.93 0.20
N ARG A 47 9.35 -4.85 0.28
CA ARG A 47 9.00 -3.62 -0.42
C ARG A 47 8.89 -3.78 -1.94
N GLU A 48 9.61 -4.76 -2.51
CA GLU A 48 9.59 -4.95 -3.95
C GLU A 48 8.26 -5.51 -4.47
N THR A 49 7.44 -6.05 -3.59
CA THR A 49 6.12 -6.55 -3.96
C THR A 49 5.01 -5.82 -3.22
N CYS A 50 5.33 -4.66 -2.66
CA CYS A 50 4.34 -3.80 -2.01
C CYS A 50 4.31 -2.44 -2.69
N VAL A 51 3.21 -1.72 -2.50
CA VAL A 51 2.99 -0.43 -3.17
C VAL A 51 2.34 0.53 -2.18
N ILE A 52 2.78 1.77 -2.21
CA ILE A 52 2.19 2.88 -1.46
C ILE A 52 1.53 3.84 -2.43
N ALA A 53 0.36 4.32 -2.07
CA ALA A 53 -0.24 5.48 -2.72
C ALA A 53 -0.20 6.62 -1.73
N GLU A 54 0.44 7.70 -2.12
CA GLU A 54 0.60 8.88 -1.29
C GLU A 54 -0.15 10.04 -1.91
N GLY A 55 -1.02 10.66 -1.11
CA GLY A 55 -1.78 11.82 -1.56
C GLY A 55 -1.62 12.93 -0.55
N GLY A 56 -1.11 14.09 -0.99
CA GLY A 56 -0.93 15.23 -0.11
C GLY A 56 -0.03 14.93 1.07
N SER A 57 1.05 14.19 0.84
CA SER A 57 2.03 13.82 1.87
C SER A 57 1.48 12.83 2.91
N GLN A 58 0.36 12.18 2.60
CA GLN A 58 -0.20 11.17 3.49
C GLN A 58 -0.31 9.85 2.74
N VAL A 59 -0.11 8.74 3.45
CA VAL A 59 -0.35 7.43 2.88
C VAL A 59 -1.87 7.22 2.82
N VAL A 60 -2.38 7.12 1.60
CA VAL A 60 -3.81 6.94 1.35
C VAL A 60 -4.13 5.58 0.76
N GLY A 61 -3.12 4.79 0.41
CA GLY A 61 -3.32 3.44 -0.08
C GLY A 61 -2.11 2.57 0.19
N PHE A 62 -2.36 1.27 0.34
CA PHE A 62 -1.30 0.29 0.54
C PHE A 62 -1.73 -1.03 -0.10
N LEU A 63 -0.81 -1.64 -0.81
CA LEU A 63 -0.99 -2.95 -1.40
C LEU A 63 0.19 -3.82 -0.98
N SER A 64 -0.11 -4.98 -0.40
CA SER A 64 0.94 -5.95 -0.08
C SER A 64 0.71 -7.22 -0.87
N ALA A 65 1.80 -7.77 -1.39
CA ALA A 65 1.76 -8.98 -2.18
C ALA A 65 3.02 -9.79 -1.94
N PHE A 66 2.93 -11.06 -2.28
CA PHE A 66 4.05 -11.98 -2.14
C PHE A 66 4.20 -12.77 -3.43
N ARG A 67 5.44 -13.00 -3.81
CA ARG A 67 5.71 -13.90 -4.92
C ARG A 67 5.49 -15.33 -4.45
N SER A 68 4.78 -16.11 -5.25
CA SER A 68 4.52 -17.49 -4.89
C SER A 68 5.82 -18.29 -4.85
N PRO A 69 6.07 -19.05 -3.77
CA PRO A 69 7.26 -19.91 -3.74
C PRO A 69 7.15 -21.10 -4.68
N LEU A 70 5.93 -21.42 -5.13
CA LEU A 70 5.71 -22.56 -6.03
C LEU A 70 5.74 -22.17 -7.50
N CYS A 71 5.51 -20.88 -7.79
CA CYS A 71 5.48 -20.39 -9.16
C CYS A 71 5.94 -18.95 -9.17
N SER A 72 7.17 -18.72 -9.63
CA SER A 72 7.79 -17.40 -9.54
C SER A 72 7.08 -16.34 -10.40
N ASP A 73 6.22 -16.77 -11.32
CA ASP A 73 5.47 -15.86 -12.17
C ASP A 73 4.18 -15.39 -11.54
N THR A 74 3.87 -15.87 -10.33
CA THR A 74 2.60 -15.60 -9.68
C THR A 74 2.83 -14.73 -8.44
N LEU A 75 2.04 -13.66 -8.34
CA LEU A 75 2.00 -12.83 -7.14
C LEU A 75 0.68 -13.06 -6.43
N PHE A 76 0.75 -13.24 -5.12
CA PHE A 76 -0.42 -13.33 -4.27
C PHE A 76 -0.63 -11.98 -3.59
N VAL A 77 -1.74 -11.32 -3.89
CA VAL A 77 -2.08 -10.06 -3.23
C VAL A 77 -2.73 -10.39 -1.90
N TRP A 78 -2.11 -9.93 -0.83
CA TRP A 78 -2.57 -10.26 0.52
C TRP A 78 -3.55 -9.22 1.03
N GLN A 79 -3.17 -7.96 1.00
CA GLN A 79 -4.05 -6.87 1.45
C GLN A 79 -3.96 -5.72 0.47
N ILE A 80 -5.10 -5.08 0.26
CA ILE A 80 -5.14 -3.83 -0.49
C ILE A 80 -6.11 -2.92 0.23
N ALA A 81 -5.65 -1.72 0.58
CA ALA A 81 -6.44 -0.77 1.35
C ALA A 81 -6.34 0.61 0.74
N VAL A 82 -7.45 1.33 0.75
CA VAL A 82 -7.49 2.73 0.32
C VAL A 82 -8.26 3.50 1.39
N ALA A 83 -7.72 4.65 1.80
CA ALA A 83 -8.35 5.50 2.79
C ALA A 83 -9.77 5.85 2.36
N GLY A 84 -10.69 5.90 3.33
CA GLY A 84 -12.09 6.17 3.04
C GLY A 84 -12.30 7.45 2.27
N SER A 85 -11.48 8.48 2.54
CA SER A 85 -11.58 9.77 1.87
C SER A 85 -11.14 9.72 0.41
N HIS A 86 -10.49 8.65 -0.01
CA HIS A 86 -9.90 8.54 -1.35
C HIS A 86 -10.44 7.37 -2.16
N ARG A 87 -11.52 6.75 -1.70
CA ARG A 87 -12.11 5.63 -2.42
C ARG A 87 -12.81 6.09 -3.69
N LYS A 88 -13.01 5.15 -4.62
CA LYS A 88 -13.70 5.39 -5.90
C LYS A 88 -12.93 6.36 -6.80
N GLN A 89 -11.62 6.45 -6.62
CA GLN A 89 -10.77 7.28 -7.47
C GLN A 89 -9.79 6.45 -8.28
N GLY A 90 -9.96 5.12 -8.27
CA GLY A 90 -9.09 4.23 -9.04
C GLY A 90 -7.73 4.00 -8.44
N ILE A 91 -7.54 4.32 -7.15
CA ILE A 91 -6.23 4.20 -6.50
C ILE A 91 -5.80 2.74 -6.42
N GLY A 92 -6.72 1.84 -6.05
CA GLY A 92 -6.40 0.43 -5.99
C GLY A 92 -5.92 -0.09 -7.33
N LYS A 93 -6.59 0.30 -8.39
CA LYS A 93 -6.20 -0.10 -9.73
C LYS A 93 -4.83 0.44 -10.11
N ARG A 94 -4.55 1.67 -9.75
CA ARG A 94 -3.24 2.28 -10.04
C ARG A 94 -2.13 1.57 -9.29
N MET A 95 -2.37 1.19 -8.03
CA MET A 95 -1.38 0.45 -7.26
C MET A 95 -1.13 -0.92 -7.90
N LEU A 96 -2.20 -1.60 -8.31
CA LEU A 96 -2.05 -2.91 -8.93
C LEU A 96 -1.29 -2.81 -10.25
N THR A 97 -1.60 -1.81 -11.06
CA THR A 97 -0.90 -1.57 -12.31
C THR A 97 0.59 -1.33 -12.07
N TYR A 98 0.91 -0.55 -11.05
CA TYR A 98 2.30 -0.29 -10.68
C TYR A 98 3.01 -1.58 -10.27
N LEU A 99 2.34 -2.41 -9.49
CA LEU A 99 2.92 -3.68 -9.04
C LEU A 99 3.29 -4.56 -10.22
N LEU A 100 2.44 -4.58 -11.26
CA LEU A 100 2.61 -5.48 -12.39
C LEU A 100 3.52 -4.92 -13.48
N SER A 101 3.95 -3.68 -13.35
CA SER A 101 4.83 -3.08 -14.37
C SER A 101 6.36 -3.30 -14.03
#